data_f3d8b82389a1024aa926c911800daff3
#
_entry.id   f3d8b82389a1024aa926c911800daff3
#
_cell.length_a   1.000
_cell.length_b   1.000
_cell.length_c   1.000
_cell.angle_alpha   90.00
_cell.angle_beta   90.00
_cell.angle_gamma   90.00
#
_symmetry.space_group_name_H-M   'P 1'
#
loop_
_entity.id
_entity.type
_entity.pdbx_description
1 polymer ?
#
loop_
_entity_poly.entity_id
_entity_poly.type
_entity_poly.pdbx_seq_one_letter_code
_entity_poly.pdbx_strand_id
1 'polypeptide(L)'
;HHLTLPAEYVTASVELGYATTIHGAQGISVDTMHGLATGAETRQQLYTMLTRGAEANHVYLQVVGDGDPHAIIRPDNVHPPTATDLLEDVLARDGSAVSAATIQRDHASPTVRLGDATCRYLDALHMAAEHHLGPAATAALEAGAERVVPGIGEDAAWPALRAHLVLLAATGTDPLTALQCAATSRELDTAGDRAAVLDWRLDDTGLRNAGTGPLPWLPGIPQTLRENTHWGPYLTARADLVTTLADQIRDTVSADESTPSWCPSGQARPSPGLLGDLAVWRAANTVPDSDHRPTGPKQLAKAPTLWQRSLEHRLGAAHTPAQATWTLLLHTLAPDTRRDDFTGQLAARLAAVARAGIDAHTLLRTTLAAPLPDDHAASALWWRISRHLAPAVAAQADIGNQHRLSPVWV
;
A
#
# COMPACT_ATOMS: atom_id res chain seq x y z
N HIS A 1 52.96 14.31 -25.53
CA HIS A 1 52.93 13.27 -26.56
C HIS A 1 51.77 13.56 -27.51
N HIS A 2 52.05 13.68 -28.83
CA HIS A 2 51.01 13.80 -29.83
C HIS A 2 50.75 12.40 -30.40
N LEU A 3 49.46 12.02 -30.41
CA LEU A 3 48.99 10.77 -31.02
C LEU A 3 48.18 11.14 -32.26
N THR A 4 48.55 10.58 -33.41
CA THR A 4 47.81 10.73 -34.66
C THR A 4 46.98 9.47 -34.88
N LEU A 5 45.65 9.63 -34.94
CA LEU A 5 44.73 8.54 -35.17
C LEU A 5 44.28 8.53 -36.65
N PRO A 6 44.12 7.37 -37.30
CA PRO A 6 43.51 7.27 -38.63
C PRO A 6 42.10 7.82 -38.68
N ALA A 7 41.72 8.50 -39.79
CA ALA A 7 40.41 9.12 -39.90
C ALA A 7 39.26 8.11 -39.77
N GLU A 8 39.44 6.92 -40.29
CA GLU A 8 38.44 5.82 -40.17
C GLU A 8 38.22 5.40 -38.70
N TYR A 9 39.33 5.35 -37.91
CA TYR A 9 39.25 5.02 -36.50
C TYR A 9 38.52 6.14 -35.72
N VAL A 10 38.84 7.41 -36.04
CA VAL A 10 38.19 8.58 -35.41
C VAL A 10 36.68 8.53 -35.67
N THR A 11 36.26 8.27 -36.90
CA THR A 11 34.85 8.20 -37.30
C THR A 11 34.11 7.03 -36.66
N ALA A 12 34.77 5.88 -36.48
CA ALA A 12 34.15 4.67 -35.94
C ALA A 12 34.19 4.54 -34.42
N SER A 13 35.15 5.15 -33.73
CA SER A 13 35.46 4.80 -32.34
C SER A 13 35.77 6.00 -31.45
N VAL A 14 35.71 7.24 -31.96
CA VAL A 14 36.01 8.45 -31.17
C VAL A 14 34.72 9.26 -31.01
N GLU A 15 34.36 9.49 -29.76
CA GLU A 15 33.21 10.32 -29.38
C GLU A 15 33.71 11.52 -28.54
N LEU A 16 32.90 12.57 -28.49
CA LEU A 16 33.20 13.73 -27.64
C LEU A 16 32.95 13.35 -26.18
N GLY A 17 33.98 13.34 -25.38
CA GLY A 17 33.96 12.90 -23.99
C GLY A 17 33.49 13.99 -23.01
N TYR A 18 32.28 14.50 -23.16
CA TYR A 18 31.70 15.46 -22.19
C TYR A 18 31.30 14.81 -20.87
N ALA A 19 30.89 13.56 -20.91
CA ALA A 19 30.48 12.78 -19.77
C ALA A 19 30.79 11.31 -20.01
N THR A 20 30.86 10.55 -18.93
CA THR A 20 31.01 9.10 -19.00
C THR A 20 30.11 8.43 -17.99
N THR A 21 29.81 7.14 -18.19
CA THR A 21 29.06 6.36 -17.21
C THR A 21 29.93 6.08 -15.97
N ILE A 22 29.28 5.79 -14.84
CA ILE A 22 29.98 5.42 -13.59
C ILE A 22 30.92 4.24 -13.81
N HIS A 23 30.51 3.24 -14.63
CA HIS A 23 31.36 2.10 -14.97
C HIS A 23 32.56 2.50 -15.86
N GLY A 24 32.32 3.40 -16.80
CA GLY A 24 33.42 3.92 -17.65
C GLY A 24 34.42 4.77 -16.91
N ALA A 25 34.02 5.41 -15.81
CA ALA A 25 34.88 6.19 -14.95
C ALA A 25 35.72 5.34 -13.97
N GLN A 26 35.48 4.04 -13.89
CA GLN A 26 36.22 3.17 -12.97
C GLN A 26 37.69 3.11 -13.32
N GLY A 27 38.54 3.40 -12.34
CA GLY A 27 40.02 3.47 -12.53
C GLY A 27 40.53 4.82 -13.02
N ILE A 28 39.68 5.80 -13.37
CA ILE A 28 40.06 7.16 -13.71
C ILE A 28 40.17 7.98 -12.41
N SER A 29 41.19 8.86 -12.34
CA SER A 29 41.29 9.87 -11.29
C SER A 29 41.38 11.24 -11.95
N VAL A 30 40.66 12.21 -11.42
CA VAL A 30 40.60 13.60 -11.86
C VAL A 30 40.68 14.53 -10.65
N ASP A 31 40.99 15.81 -10.87
CA ASP A 31 41.06 16.76 -9.77
C ASP A 31 39.69 16.96 -9.13
N THR A 32 38.65 17.18 -9.96
CA THR A 32 37.28 17.36 -9.50
C THR A 32 36.33 16.48 -10.28
N MET A 33 35.44 15.77 -9.58
CA MET A 33 34.38 14.96 -10.15
C MET A 33 33.01 15.63 -9.97
N HIS A 34 32.20 15.60 -11.01
CA HIS A 34 30.80 15.99 -11.00
C HIS A 34 29.97 14.81 -11.45
N GLY A 35 29.14 14.26 -10.56
CA GLY A 35 28.29 13.11 -10.83
C GLY A 35 26.80 13.46 -10.73
N LEU A 36 25.99 12.98 -11.67
CA LEU A 36 24.55 13.04 -11.62
C LEU A 36 24.03 11.72 -11.07
N ALA A 37 23.24 11.78 -10.00
CA ALA A 37 22.58 10.64 -9.40
C ALA A 37 21.04 10.82 -9.51
N THR A 38 20.36 9.73 -9.85
CA THR A 38 18.91 9.68 -10.04
C THR A 38 18.17 9.04 -8.86
N GLY A 39 18.92 8.49 -7.89
CA GLY A 39 18.37 7.70 -6.79
C GLY A 39 18.24 6.20 -7.12
N ALA A 40 18.52 5.80 -8.37
CA ALA A 40 18.49 4.40 -8.79
C ALA A 40 19.83 3.66 -8.61
N GLU A 41 20.88 4.39 -8.30
CA GLU A 41 22.23 3.87 -8.12
C GLU A 41 22.33 2.91 -6.92
N THR A 42 23.38 2.08 -6.95
CA THR A 42 23.77 1.26 -5.79
C THR A 42 24.82 1.98 -4.95
N ARG A 43 25.02 1.56 -3.71
CA ARG A 43 26.08 2.11 -2.85
C ARG A 43 27.48 1.99 -3.47
N GLN A 44 27.74 0.92 -4.24
CA GLN A 44 29.01 0.73 -4.94
C GLN A 44 29.18 1.73 -6.09
N GLN A 45 28.11 2.07 -6.79
CA GLN A 45 28.12 3.08 -7.84
C GLN A 45 28.33 4.47 -7.23
N LEU A 46 27.63 4.80 -6.15
CA LEU A 46 27.82 6.04 -5.42
C LEU A 46 29.26 6.16 -4.87
N TYR A 47 29.78 5.08 -4.28
CA TYR A 47 31.19 5.02 -3.85
C TYR A 47 32.16 5.25 -5.01
N THR A 48 31.91 4.62 -6.17
CA THR A 48 32.72 4.80 -7.36
C THR A 48 32.73 6.28 -7.79
N MET A 49 31.58 6.96 -7.82
CA MET A 49 31.51 8.39 -8.10
C MET A 49 32.34 9.19 -7.09
N LEU A 50 32.07 9.05 -5.80
CA LEU A 50 32.67 9.84 -4.72
C LEU A 50 34.18 9.62 -4.54
N THR A 51 34.76 8.67 -5.25
CA THR A 51 36.21 8.37 -5.17
C THR A 51 36.97 8.72 -6.45
N ARG A 52 36.38 9.41 -7.40
CA ARG A 52 37.05 9.77 -8.67
C ARG A 52 37.84 11.07 -8.57
N GLY A 53 37.31 12.06 -7.85
CA GLY A 53 37.97 13.34 -7.65
C GLY A 53 39.01 13.26 -6.53
N ALA A 54 40.23 13.71 -6.83
CA ALA A 54 41.31 13.78 -5.85
C ALA A 54 41.16 14.99 -4.91
N GLU A 55 40.65 16.13 -5.40
CA GLU A 55 40.47 17.36 -4.64
C GLU A 55 39.00 17.55 -4.19
N ALA A 56 38.04 17.31 -5.09
CA ALA A 56 36.63 17.48 -4.79
C ALA A 56 35.74 16.48 -5.55
N ASN A 57 34.63 16.08 -4.90
CA ASN A 57 33.58 15.24 -5.49
C ASN A 57 32.24 15.91 -5.24
N HIS A 58 31.52 16.23 -6.32
CA HIS A 58 30.22 16.84 -6.30
C HIS A 58 29.21 15.86 -6.87
N VAL A 59 28.16 15.55 -6.10
CA VAL A 59 27.02 14.73 -6.57
C VAL A 59 25.77 15.60 -6.64
N TYR A 60 25.17 15.62 -7.81
CA TYR A 60 23.89 16.28 -8.08
C TYR A 60 22.81 15.23 -8.08
N LEU A 61 21.88 15.32 -7.15
CA LEU A 61 20.80 14.35 -6.97
C LEU A 61 19.51 14.91 -7.57
N GLN A 62 18.89 14.15 -8.45
CA GLN A 62 17.59 14.48 -9.01
C GLN A 62 16.51 14.11 -7.99
N VAL A 63 15.91 15.12 -7.33
CA VAL A 63 14.89 14.94 -6.28
C VAL A 63 13.47 14.93 -6.86
N VAL A 64 13.26 15.66 -7.96
CA VAL A 64 11.97 15.75 -8.65
C VAL A 64 12.13 15.18 -10.05
N GLY A 65 11.19 14.33 -10.48
CA GLY A 65 11.16 13.83 -11.85
C GLY A 65 11.02 14.98 -12.87
N ASP A 66 11.28 14.70 -14.12
CA ASP A 66 11.23 15.65 -15.24
C ASP A 66 9.80 16.12 -15.60
N GLY A 67 8.80 15.71 -14.82
CA GLY A 67 7.41 16.07 -15.06
C GLY A 67 6.78 15.33 -16.24
N ASP A 68 7.28 14.13 -16.57
CA ASP A 68 6.67 13.31 -17.63
C ASP A 68 5.17 13.12 -17.36
N PRO A 69 4.29 13.66 -18.22
CA PRO A 69 2.85 13.56 -18.05
C PRO A 69 2.31 12.14 -18.20
N HIS A 70 3.14 11.21 -18.68
CA HIS A 70 2.80 9.79 -18.79
C HIS A 70 3.28 8.96 -17.58
N ALA A 71 3.94 9.58 -16.60
CA ALA A 71 4.34 8.90 -15.38
C ALA A 71 3.09 8.44 -14.61
N ILE A 72 2.99 7.14 -14.34
CA ILE A 72 1.95 6.59 -13.47
C ILE A 72 2.03 7.29 -12.12
N ILE A 73 0.89 7.77 -11.58
CA ILE A 73 0.82 8.31 -10.23
C ILE A 73 1.22 7.20 -9.26
N ARG A 74 2.44 7.30 -8.75
CA ARG A 74 2.92 6.47 -7.64
C ARG A 74 2.72 7.25 -6.34
N PRO A 75 2.64 6.57 -5.19
CA PRO A 75 2.65 7.23 -3.88
C PRO A 75 3.75 8.28 -3.73
N ASP A 76 4.90 8.03 -4.33
CA ASP A 76 6.08 8.90 -4.34
C ASP A 76 5.84 10.24 -5.06
N ASN A 77 4.91 10.29 -6.02
CA ASN A 77 4.56 11.54 -6.70
C ASN A 77 3.70 12.48 -5.84
N VAL A 78 2.96 11.92 -4.87
CA VAL A 78 2.14 12.70 -3.92
C VAL A 78 2.99 13.23 -2.77
N HIS A 79 4.00 12.46 -2.35
CA HIS A 79 5.00 12.84 -1.35
C HIS A 79 6.38 12.50 -1.93
N PRO A 80 6.95 13.38 -2.76
CA PRO A 80 8.24 13.10 -3.37
C PRO A 80 9.28 12.86 -2.28
N PRO A 81 10.17 11.87 -2.47
CA PRO A 81 11.23 11.58 -1.51
C PRO A 81 12.15 12.80 -1.38
N THR A 82 12.64 13.04 -0.18
CA THR A 82 13.66 14.05 0.05
C THR A 82 15.02 13.58 -0.48
N ALA A 83 15.97 14.48 -0.62
CA ALA A 83 17.34 14.12 -0.99
C ALA A 83 17.96 13.10 0.00
N THR A 84 17.61 13.20 1.27
CA THR A 84 18.06 12.27 2.33
C THR A 84 17.46 10.89 2.11
N ASP A 85 16.16 10.80 1.87
CA ASP A 85 15.47 9.52 1.62
C ASP A 85 16.11 8.80 0.40
N LEU A 86 16.35 9.53 -0.69
CA LEU A 86 16.98 8.97 -1.89
C LEU A 86 18.41 8.48 -1.64
N LEU A 87 19.20 9.22 -0.85
CA LEU A 87 20.55 8.80 -0.49
C LEU A 87 20.54 7.59 0.45
N GLU A 88 19.62 7.53 1.39
CA GLU A 88 19.42 6.36 2.24
C GLU A 88 19.06 5.12 1.42
N ASP A 89 18.18 5.25 0.42
CA ASP A 89 17.81 4.18 -0.50
C ASP A 89 19.01 3.73 -1.35
N VAL A 90 19.80 4.65 -1.87
CA VAL A 90 21.04 4.34 -2.62
C VAL A 90 22.05 3.60 -1.74
N LEU A 91 22.25 4.04 -0.51
CA LEU A 91 23.17 3.39 0.44
C LEU A 91 22.69 2.01 0.89
N ALA A 92 21.39 1.82 1.03
CA ALA A 92 20.78 0.53 1.36
C ALA A 92 20.88 -0.47 0.20
N ARG A 93 20.93 0.02 -1.06
CA ARG A 93 20.95 -0.84 -2.25
C ARG A 93 22.33 -1.43 -2.49
N ASP A 94 22.44 -2.75 -2.26
CA ASP A 94 23.67 -3.51 -2.54
C ASP A 94 23.70 -3.96 -4.02
N GLY A 95 24.69 -3.49 -4.77
CA GLY A 95 24.96 -3.89 -6.15
C GLY A 95 25.94 -5.06 -6.28
N SER A 96 26.23 -5.76 -5.20
CA SER A 96 27.08 -6.96 -5.25
C SER A 96 26.46 -8.02 -6.17
N ALA A 97 27.27 -8.71 -6.93
CA ALA A 97 26.80 -9.82 -7.74
C ALA A 97 26.20 -10.91 -6.86
N VAL A 98 24.91 -11.18 -7.06
CA VAL A 98 24.20 -12.25 -6.33
C VAL A 98 24.47 -13.56 -7.04
N SER A 99 24.74 -14.64 -6.28
CA SER A 99 24.97 -15.96 -6.87
C SER A 99 23.71 -16.49 -7.52
N ALA A 100 23.86 -17.30 -8.58
CA ALA A 100 22.72 -17.95 -9.22
C ALA A 100 21.87 -18.76 -8.24
N ALA A 101 22.49 -19.40 -7.25
CA ALA A 101 21.78 -20.15 -6.20
C ALA A 101 20.96 -19.23 -5.28
N THR A 102 21.45 -18.03 -4.98
CA THR A 102 20.70 -17.03 -4.20
C THR A 102 19.53 -16.51 -5.03
N ILE A 103 19.76 -16.14 -6.29
CA ILE A 103 18.70 -15.70 -7.21
C ILE A 103 17.60 -16.77 -7.32
N GLN A 104 17.99 -18.04 -7.47
CA GLN A 104 17.04 -19.15 -7.55
C GLN A 104 16.23 -19.32 -6.25
N ARG A 105 16.89 -19.15 -5.11
CA ARG A 105 16.22 -19.23 -3.79
C ARG A 105 15.24 -18.08 -3.60
N ASP A 106 15.64 -16.87 -3.97
CA ASP A 106 14.80 -15.67 -3.85
C ASP A 106 13.58 -15.79 -4.79
N HIS A 107 13.80 -16.25 -6.02
CA HIS A 107 12.71 -16.53 -6.97
C HIS A 107 11.78 -17.66 -6.51
N ALA A 108 12.23 -18.56 -5.67
CA ALA A 108 11.40 -19.62 -5.06
C ALA A 108 10.66 -19.13 -3.80
N SER A 109 11.13 -18.04 -3.18
CA SER A 109 10.55 -17.51 -1.94
C SER A 109 9.11 -17.03 -2.15
N PRO A 110 8.13 -17.50 -1.33
CA PRO A 110 6.76 -17.01 -1.37
C PRO A 110 6.68 -15.49 -1.20
N THR A 111 7.54 -14.89 -0.37
CA THR A 111 7.60 -13.47 -0.09
C THR A 111 7.95 -12.64 -1.34
N VAL A 112 8.91 -13.10 -2.13
CA VAL A 112 9.28 -12.42 -3.39
C VAL A 112 8.22 -12.63 -4.47
N ARG A 113 7.63 -13.84 -4.54
CA ARG A 113 6.65 -14.22 -5.57
C ARG A 113 5.28 -13.59 -5.39
N LEU A 114 4.88 -13.28 -4.15
CA LEU A 114 3.51 -12.81 -3.87
C LEU A 114 3.20 -11.47 -4.55
N GLY A 115 4.13 -10.52 -4.53
CA GLY A 115 3.95 -9.22 -5.19
C GLY A 115 3.69 -9.37 -6.69
N ASP A 116 4.54 -10.15 -7.38
CA ASP A 116 4.37 -10.45 -8.81
C ASP A 116 3.05 -11.19 -9.09
N ALA A 117 2.71 -12.20 -8.26
CA ALA A 117 1.45 -12.94 -8.40
C ALA A 117 0.23 -12.03 -8.22
N THR A 118 0.28 -11.07 -7.29
CA THR A 118 -0.78 -10.08 -7.04
C THR A 118 -0.96 -9.14 -8.24
N CYS A 119 0.15 -8.60 -8.77
CA CYS A 119 0.10 -7.76 -9.96
C CYS A 119 -0.48 -8.50 -11.16
N ARG A 120 -0.02 -9.73 -11.41
CA ARG A 120 -0.53 -10.57 -12.52
C ARG A 120 -1.99 -10.97 -12.34
N TYR A 121 -2.47 -11.16 -11.10
CA TYR A 121 -3.87 -11.41 -10.85
C TYR A 121 -4.73 -10.21 -11.24
N LEU A 122 -4.35 -9.00 -10.79
CA LEU A 122 -5.07 -7.77 -11.11
C LEU A 122 -5.06 -7.47 -12.61
N ASP A 123 -3.89 -7.58 -13.24
CA ASP A 123 -3.74 -7.38 -14.68
C ASP A 123 -4.62 -8.35 -15.49
N ALA A 124 -4.56 -9.63 -15.15
CA ALA A 124 -5.41 -10.64 -15.78
C ALA A 124 -6.91 -10.37 -15.57
N LEU A 125 -7.30 -9.91 -14.39
CA LEU A 125 -8.70 -9.56 -14.08
C LEU A 125 -9.19 -8.39 -14.94
N HIS A 126 -8.39 -7.33 -15.07
CA HIS A 126 -8.71 -6.17 -15.90
C HIS A 126 -8.75 -6.54 -17.39
N MET A 127 -7.77 -7.31 -17.88
CA MET A 127 -7.74 -7.80 -19.27
C MET A 127 -8.95 -8.68 -19.59
N ALA A 128 -9.33 -9.56 -18.66
CA ALA A 128 -10.52 -10.41 -18.84
C ALA A 128 -11.81 -9.58 -18.88
N ALA A 129 -11.93 -8.56 -18.04
CA ALA A 129 -13.08 -7.66 -18.03
C ALA A 129 -13.17 -6.85 -19.33
N GLU A 130 -12.05 -6.33 -19.81
CA GLU A 130 -11.99 -5.58 -21.08
C GLU A 130 -12.32 -6.49 -22.28
N HIS A 131 -11.77 -7.69 -22.32
CA HIS A 131 -12.09 -8.66 -23.34
C HIS A 131 -13.57 -9.07 -23.32
N HIS A 132 -14.15 -9.23 -22.13
CA HIS A 132 -15.57 -9.55 -21.97
C HIS A 132 -16.47 -8.42 -22.46
N LEU A 133 -16.12 -7.17 -22.16
CA LEU A 133 -16.85 -6.00 -22.60
C LEU A 133 -16.76 -5.79 -24.12
N GLY A 134 -15.58 -6.07 -24.68
CA GLY A 134 -15.26 -5.92 -26.09
C GLY A 134 -14.92 -4.48 -26.50
N PRO A 135 -14.22 -4.32 -27.64
CA PRO A 135 -13.62 -3.03 -28.01
C PRO A 135 -14.66 -1.92 -28.27
N ALA A 136 -15.80 -2.26 -28.87
CA ALA A 136 -16.85 -1.27 -29.19
C ALA A 136 -17.51 -0.74 -27.91
N ALA A 137 -17.80 -1.60 -26.93
CA ALA A 137 -18.39 -1.19 -25.67
C ALA A 137 -17.37 -0.45 -24.78
N THR A 138 -16.10 -0.84 -24.83
CA THR A 138 -15.03 -0.13 -24.13
C THR A 138 -14.87 1.30 -24.68
N ALA A 139 -14.85 1.49 -26.00
CA ALA A 139 -14.81 2.82 -26.62
C ALA A 139 -16.05 3.65 -26.28
N ALA A 140 -17.23 3.03 -26.25
CA ALA A 140 -18.47 3.69 -25.84
C ALA A 140 -18.45 4.13 -24.37
N LEU A 141 -17.85 3.31 -23.48
CA LEU A 141 -17.63 3.63 -22.09
C LEU A 141 -16.69 4.84 -21.92
N GLU A 142 -15.56 4.84 -22.61
CA GLU A 142 -14.62 5.96 -22.61
C GLU A 142 -15.26 7.27 -23.09
N ALA A 143 -15.96 7.22 -24.24
CA ALA A 143 -16.71 8.37 -24.73
C ALA A 143 -17.83 8.79 -23.80
N GLY A 144 -18.42 7.85 -23.05
CA GLY A 144 -19.41 8.12 -22.03
C GLY A 144 -18.81 8.84 -20.82
N ALA A 145 -17.67 8.36 -20.34
CA ALA A 145 -16.95 8.97 -19.23
C ALA A 145 -16.51 10.40 -19.55
N GLU A 146 -16.02 10.65 -20.77
CA GLU A 146 -15.66 11.97 -21.25
C GLU A 146 -16.86 12.93 -21.29
N ARG A 147 -18.07 12.45 -21.59
CA ARG A 147 -19.30 13.26 -21.53
C ARG A 147 -19.73 13.57 -20.10
N VAL A 148 -19.48 12.66 -19.16
CA VAL A 148 -19.81 12.87 -17.74
C VAL A 148 -18.84 13.84 -17.09
N VAL A 149 -17.55 13.70 -17.39
CA VAL A 149 -16.48 14.57 -16.86
C VAL A 149 -15.56 14.94 -18.02
N PRO A 150 -15.79 16.10 -18.65
CA PRO A 150 -14.98 16.53 -19.79
C PRO A 150 -13.47 16.64 -19.44
N GLY A 151 -12.62 16.10 -20.30
CA GLY A 151 -11.17 16.06 -20.13
C GLY A 151 -10.67 15.03 -19.13
N ILE A 152 -11.50 14.06 -18.70
CA ILE A 152 -11.12 13.03 -17.71
C ILE A 152 -10.02 12.10 -18.26
N GLY A 153 -9.99 11.91 -19.59
CA GLY A 153 -8.99 11.07 -20.24
C GLY A 153 -7.56 11.61 -20.15
N GLU A 154 -7.39 12.89 -19.83
CA GLU A 154 -6.09 13.55 -19.67
C GLU A 154 -5.56 13.46 -18.22
N ASP A 155 -6.40 13.06 -17.26
CA ASP A 155 -6.02 12.93 -15.87
C ASP A 155 -5.06 11.73 -15.69
N ALA A 156 -4.01 11.88 -14.89
CA ALA A 156 -2.98 10.86 -14.74
C ALA A 156 -3.50 9.52 -14.18
N ALA A 157 -4.53 9.55 -13.32
CA ALA A 157 -5.17 8.35 -12.79
C ALA A 157 -6.26 7.76 -13.71
N TRP A 158 -6.47 8.32 -14.92
CA TRP A 158 -7.47 7.79 -15.86
C TRP A 158 -7.34 6.29 -16.15
N PRO A 159 -6.15 5.72 -16.39
CA PRO A 159 -6.02 4.28 -16.62
C PRO A 159 -6.57 3.42 -15.48
N ALA A 160 -6.39 3.85 -14.23
CA ALA A 160 -6.92 3.15 -13.05
C ALA A 160 -8.44 3.27 -12.97
N LEU A 161 -8.99 4.48 -13.14
CA LEU A 161 -10.43 4.70 -13.17
C LEU A 161 -11.09 3.93 -14.30
N ARG A 162 -10.51 3.95 -15.51
CA ARG A 162 -10.98 3.20 -16.67
C ARG A 162 -11.07 1.69 -16.37
N ALA A 163 -10.00 1.11 -15.82
CA ALA A 163 -9.98 -0.29 -15.44
C ALA A 163 -11.07 -0.63 -14.40
N HIS A 164 -11.30 0.27 -13.44
CA HIS A 164 -12.38 0.13 -12.46
C HIS A 164 -13.77 0.13 -13.13
N LEU A 165 -14.04 1.08 -14.02
CA LEU A 165 -15.32 1.19 -14.74
C LEU A 165 -15.58 -0.05 -15.61
N VAL A 166 -14.56 -0.57 -16.29
CA VAL A 166 -14.65 -1.81 -17.07
C VAL A 166 -14.95 -3.01 -16.17
N LEU A 167 -14.33 -3.09 -15.00
CA LEU A 167 -14.60 -4.15 -14.03
C LEU A 167 -16.02 -4.05 -13.47
N LEU A 168 -16.53 -2.85 -13.19
CA LEU A 168 -17.92 -2.62 -12.79
C LEU A 168 -18.90 -3.11 -13.86
N ALA A 169 -18.63 -2.81 -15.14
CA ALA A 169 -19.43 -3.34 -16.23
C ALA A 169 -19.49 -4.87 -16.24
N ALA A 170 -18.35 -5.54 -15.98
CA ALA A 170 -18.28 -6.99 -15.90
C ALA A 170 -19.06 -7.56 -14.70
N THR A 171 -19.36 -6.78 -13.67
CA THR A 171 -20.24 -7.18 -12.55
C THR A 171 -21.72 -6.99 -12.85
N GLY A 172 -22.08 -6.42 -14.02
CA GLY A 172 -23.45 -6.08 -14.38
C GLY A 172 -23.92 -4.72 -13.85
N THR A 173 -23.03 -3.95 -13.21
CA THR A 173 -23.32 -2.58 -12.75
C THR A 173 -23.14 -1.62 -13.92
N ASP A 174 -24.07 -0.66 -14.11
CA ASP A 174 -23.88 0.39 -15.11
C ASP A 174 -22.78 1.38 -14.66
N PRO A 175 -21.60 1.34 -15.33
CA PRO A 175 -20.45 2.12 -14.90
C PRO A 175 -20.64 3.63 -15.12
N LEU A 176 -21.43 4.03 -16.12
CA LEU A 176 -21.65 5.45 -16.40
C LEU A 176 -22.61 6.09 -15.39
N THR A 177 -23.64 5.37 -14.98
CA THR A 177 -24.51 5.81 -13.89
C THR A 177 -23.73 5.91 -12.58
N ALA A 178 -22.89 4.93 -12.26
CA ALA A 178 -22.04 4.98 -11.07
C ALA A 178 -21.08 6.18 -11.12
N LEU A 179 -20.41 6.41 -12.26
CA LEU A 179 -19.54 7.55 -12.48
C LEU A 179 -20.27 8.89 -12.32
N GLN A 180 -21.47 9.02 -12.89
CA GLN A 180 -22.30 10.21 -12.76
C GLN A 180 -22.65 10.49 -11.30
N CYS A 181 -23.06 9.46 -10.54
CA CYS A 181 -23.33 9.59 -9.10
C CYS A 181 -22.08 10.02 -8.33
N ALA A 182 -20.93 9.43 -8.62
CA ALA A 182 -19.66 9.79 -7.98
C ALA A 182 -19.24 11.23 -8.30
N ALA A 183 -19.44 11.68 -9.55
CA ALA A 183 -19.11 13.03 -10.00
C ALA A 183 -20.00 14.10 -9.36
N THR A 184 -21.29 13.80 -9.18
CA THR A 184 -22.25 14.74 -8.59
C THR A 184 -22.30 14.73 -7.07
N SER A 185 -21.71 13.73 -6.41
CA SER A 185 -21.79 13.58 -4.95
C SER A 185 -21.10 14.70 -4.17
N ARG A 186 -20.04 15.26 -4.70
CA ARG A 186 -19.27 16.38 -4.16
C ARG A 186 -18.56 17.13 -5.28
N GLU A 187 -18.15 18.37 -4.99
CA GLU A 187 -17.33 19.21 -5.86
C GLU A 187 -16.05 18.47 -6.31
N LEU A 188 -15.62 18.70 -7.56
CA LEU A 188 -14.45 18.11 -8.21
C LEU A 188 -13.44 19.16 -8.71
N ASP A 189 -13.83 20.45 -8.78
CA ASP A 189 -13.06 21.50 -9.45
C ASP A 189 -11.75 21.82 -8.74
N THR A 190 -11.64 21.49 -7.43
CA THR A 190 -10.42 21.66 -6.63
C THR A 190 -9.52 20.42 -6.62
N ALA A 191 -9.92 19.34 -7.29
CA ALA A 191 -9.13 18.11 -7.34
C ALA A 191 -7.92 18.27 -8.25
N GLY A 192 -6.72 17.94 -7.75
CA GLY A 192 -5.51 17.89 -8.56
C GLY A 192 -5.53 16.80 -9.63
N ASP A 193 -6.24 15.69 -9.36
CA ASP A 193 -6.54 14.60 -10.29
C ASP A 193 -7.97 14.12 -10.03
N ARG A 194 -8.86 14.40 -10.98
CA ARG A 194 -10.28 14.07 -10.85
C ARG A 194 -10.53 12.58 -10.99
N ALA A 195 -9.75 11.89 -11.84
CA ALA A 195 -9.87 10.46 -12.03
C ALA A 195 -9.51 9.70 -10.75
N ALA A 196 -8.47 10.11 -10.02
CA ALA A 196 -8.13 9.55 -8.73
C ALA A 196 -9.24 9.73 -7.68
N VAL A 197 -9.83 10.93 -7.62
CA VAL A 197 -10.95 11.22 -6.71
C VAL A 197 -12.17 10.40 -7.05
N LEU A 198 -12.49 10.24 -8.34
CA LEU A 198 -13.63 9.45 -8.79
C LEU A 198 -13.43 7.96 -8.56
N ASP A 199 -12.23 7.42 -8.82
CA ASP A 199 -11.88 6.03 -8.48
C ASP A 199 -12.07 5.77 -6.98
N TRP A 200 -11.63 6.69 -6.14
CA TRP A 200 -11.85 6.61 -4.69
C TRP A 200 -13.32 6.65 -4.29
N ARG A 201 -14.14 7.49 -4.93
CA ARG A 201 -15.58 7.61 -4.63
C ARG A 201 -16.37 6.40 -5.10
N LEU A 202 -15.99 5.83 -6.25
CA LEU A 202 -16.61 4.64 -6.82
C LEU A 202 -16.35 3.38 -5.98
N ASP A 203 -15.17 3.29 -5.37
CA ASP A 203 -14.83 2.13 -4.53
C ASP A 203 -15.45 2.28 -3.14
N ASP A 204 -16.75 1.95 -3.05
CA ASP A 204 -17.53 2.12 -1.86
C ASP A 204 -17.66 0.83 -1.01
N THR A 205 -16.56 0.10 -0.84
CA THR A 205 -16.40 -1.07 0.02
C THR A 205 -16.73 -2.43 -0.58
N GLY A 206 -17.36 -2.47 -1.75
CA GLY A 206 -17.70 -3.72 -2.44
C GLY A 206 -16.54 -4.33 -3.23
N LEU A 207 -15.29 -3.87 -3.01
CA LEU A 207 -14.14 -4.28 -3.82
C LEU A 207 -14.51 -4.28 -5.31
N ARG A 208 -14.97 -3.12 -5.79
CA ARG A 208 -15.42 -2.89 -7.16
C ARG A 208 -16.62 -3.77 -7.55
N ASN A 209 -17.52 -4.01 -6.60
CA ASN A 209 -18.72 -4.85 -6.70
C ASN A 209 -18.43 -6.32 -7.10
N ALA A 210 -17.19 -6.75 -7.03
CA ALA A 210 -16.77 -8.12 -7.35
C ALA A 210 -16.62 -9.01 -6.11
N GLY A 211 -16.83 -8.46 -4.91
CA GLY A 211 -16.61 -9.13 -3.64
C GLY A 211 -15.14 -9.28 -3.28
N THR A 212 -14.87 -9.97 -2.18
CA THR A 212 -13.50 -10.18 -1.69
C THR A 212 -12.74 -11.14 -2.59
N GLY A 213 -11.53 -10.74 -2.99
CA GLY A 213 -10.61 -11.54 -3.79
C GLY A 213 -9.69 -12.42 -2.94
N PRO A 214 -8.57 -12.85 -3.51
CA PRO A 214 -7.62 -13.73 -2.82
C PRO A 214 -6.92 -13.07 -1.63
N LEU A 215 -6.90 -11.74 -1.57
CA LEU A 215 -6.48 -10.95 -0.41
C LEU A 215 -7.56 -9.92 -0.06
N PRO A 216 -7.65 -9.49 1.22
CA PRO A 216 -8.75 -8.64 1.69
C PRO A 216 -8.91 -7.30 0.96
N TRP A 217 -7.85 -6.81 0.33
CA TRP A 217 -7.84 -5.53 -0.42
C TRP A 217 -7.88 -5.73 -1.94
N LEU A 218 -7.99 -6.96 -2.42
CA LEU A 218 -8.10 -7.26 -3.84
C LEU A 218 -9.55 -7.56 -4.23
N PRO A 219 -10.00 -7.14 -5.41
CA PRO A 219 -11.31 -7.49 -5.92
C PRO A 219 -11.42 -8.99 -6.21
N GLY A 220 -12.61 -9.55 -6.02
CA GLY A 220 -12.95 -10.90 -6.44
C GLY A 220 -13.08 -11.05 -7.95
N ILE A 221 -13.35 -12.26 -8.41
CA ILE A 221 -13.61 -12.54 -9.82
C ILE A 221 -15.13 -12.38 -10.03
N PRO A 222 -15.61 -11.43 -10.86
CA PRO A 222 -17.00 -11.31 -11.23
C PRO A 222 -17.59 -12.63 -11.73
N GLN A 223 -18.86 -12.88 -11.45
CA GLN A 223 -19.55 -14.12 -11.84
C GLN A 223 -19.46 -14.36 -13.34
N THR A 224 -19.68 -13.32 -14.16
CA THR A 224 -19.60 -13.35 -15.60
C THR A 224 -18.25 -13.82 -16.13
N LEU A 225 -17.16 -13.39 -15.47
CA LEU A 225 -15.80 -13.81 -15.83
C LEU A 225 -15.46 -15.20 -15.28
N ARG A 226 -16.01 -15.57 -14.13
CA ARG A 226 -15.82 -16.91 -13.55
C ARG A 226 -16.47 -17.99 -14.38
N GLU A 227 -17.62 -17.71 -14.97
CA GLU A 227 -18.36 -18.62 -15.86
C GLU A 227 -17.81 -18.64 -17.30
N ASN A 228 -16.91 -17.73 -17.65
CA ASN A 228 -16.26 -17.71 -18.95
C ASN A 228 -15.32 -18.92 -19.08
N THR A 229 -15.50 -19.71 -20.14
CA THR A 229 -14.78 -20.97 -20.33
C THR A 229 -13.27 -20.79 -20.52
N HIS A 230 -12.84 -19.64 -21.02
CA HIS A 230 -11.42 -19.31 -21.22
C HIS A 230 -10.82 -18.60 -20.00
N TRP A 231 -11.46 -17.53 -19.52
CA TRP A 231 -10.94 -16.70 -18.45
C TRP A 231 -11.16 -17.27 -17.04
N GLY A 232 -12.28 -17.95 -16.83
CA GLY A 232 -12.64 -18.45 -15.49
C GLY A 232 -11.57 -19.35 -14.87
N PRO A 233 -11.15 -20.45 -15.54
CA PRO A 233 -10.10 -21.31 -15.00
C PRO A 233 -8.76 -20.59 -14.80
N TYR A 234 -8.39 -19.68 -15.72
CA TYR A 234 -7.15 -18.92 -15.64
C TYR A 234 -7.14 -17.95 -14.45
N LEU A 235 -8.21 -17.18 -14.25
CA LEU A 235 -8.35 -16.24 -13.14
C LEU A 235 -8.41 -16.97 -11.79
N THR A 236 -9.12 -18.10 -11.74
CA THR A 236 -9.19 -18.94 -10.54
C THR A 236 -7.80 -19.45 -10.16
N ALA A 237 -7.05 -20.00 -11.11
CA ALA A 237 -5.69 -20.46 -10.86
C ALA A 237 -4.75 -19.34 -10.38
N ARG A 238 -4.92 -18.10 -10.86
CA ARG A 238 -4.19 -16.93 -10.39
C ARG A 238 -4.57 -16.54 -8.95
N ALA A 239 -5.87 -16.54 -8.64
CA ALA A 239 -6.37 -16.27 -7.29
C ALA A 239 -5.86 -17.33 -6.28
N ASP A 240 -5.93 -18.62 -6.65
CA ASP A 240 -5.46 -19.73 -5.83
C ASP A 240 -3.94 -19.63 -5.57
N LEU A 241 -3.16 -19.22 -6.57
CA LEU A 241 -1.72 -18.99 -6.39
C LEU A 241 -1.45 -17.88 -5.36
N VAL A 242 -2.16 -16.75 -5.46
CA VAL A 242 -2.02 -15.64 -4.50
C VAL A 242 -2.37 -16.10 -3.08
N THR A 243 -3.49 -16.82 -2.91
CA THR A 243 -3.91 -17.36 -1.64
C THR A 243 -2.88 -18.35 -1.07
N THR A 244 -2.43 -19.28 -1.88
CA THR A 244 -1.42 -20.29 -1.48
C THR A 244 -0.11 -19.63 -1.02
N LEU A 245 0.39 -18.63 -1.77
CA LEU A 245 1.60 -17.90 -1.38
C LEU A 245 1.40 -17.12 -0.08
N ALA A 246 0.24 -16.49 0.10
CA ALA A 246 -0.08 -15.77 1.31
C ALA A 246 -0.14 -16.71 2.55
N ASP A 247 -0.73 -17.89 2.40
CA ASP A 247 -0.79 -18.87 3.48
C ASP A 247 0.61 -19.41 3.83
N GLN A 248 1.44 -19.71 2.84
CA GLN A 248 2.85 -20.10 3.06
C GLN A 248 3.64 -19.03 3.83
N ILE A 249 3.41 -17.74 3.53
CA ILE A 249 4.05 -16.64 4.27
C ILE A 249 3.55 -16.62 5.72
N ARG A 250 2.24 -16.75 5.96
CA ARG A 250 1.67 -16.79 7.32
C ARG A 250 2.24 -17.96 8.13
N ASP A 251 2.32 -19.12 7.53
CA ASP A 251 2.86 -20.33 8.18
C ASP A 251 4.34 -20.15 8.55
N THR A 252 5.13 -19.60 7.63
CA THR A 252 6.56 -19.34 7.86
C THR A 252 6.76 -18.33 9.01
N VAL A 253 6.01 -17.23 9.03
CA VAL A 253 6.11 -16.21 10.08
C VAL A 253 5.59 -16.72 11.43
N SER A 254 4.61 -17.61 11.41
CA SER A 254 4.08 -18.22 12.64
C SER A 254 5.06 -19.19 13.27
N ALA A 255 5.87 -19.87 12.46
CA ALA A 255 6.90 -20.82 12.91
C ALA A 255 8.20 -20.12 13.37
N ASP A 256 8.44 -18.88 12.91
CA ASP A 256 9.62 -18.10 13.26
C ASP A 256 9.39 -17.31 14.56
N GLU A 257 10.21 -17.58 15.58
CA GLU A 257 10.18 -16.85 16.85
C GLU A 257 10.93 -15.50 16.79
N SER A 258 11.67 -15.22 15.71
CA SER A 258 12.41 -13.96 15.55
C SER A 258 11.44 -12.78 15.35
N THR A 259 11.87 -11.61 15.80
CA THR A 259 11.12 -10.38 15.54
C THR A 259 11.64 -9.75 14.25
N PRO A 260 10.79 -9.54 13.23
CA PRO A 260 11.21 -8.91 11.99
C PRO A 260 11.82 -7.51 12.20
N SER A 261 12.79 -7.14 11.37
CA SER A 261 13.52 -5.86 11.46
C SER A 261 12.63 -4.61 11.35
N TRP A 262 11.50 -4.73 10.68
CA TRP A 262 10.50 -3.67 10.52
C TRP A 262 9.51 -3.57 11.70
N CYS A 263 9.57 -4.49 12.67
CA CYS A 263 8.81 -4.32 13.91
C CYS A 263 9.44 -3.22 14.77
N PRO A 264 8.62 -2.34 15.37
CA PRO A 264 9.13 -1.27 16.23
C PRO A 264 9.96 -1.81 17.40
N SER A 265 11.17 -1.29 17.55
CA SER A 265 12.07 -1.70 18.63
C SER A 265 11.51 -1.33 20.01
N GLY A 266 11.67 -2.21 20.99
CA GLY A 266 11.25 -1.96 22.38
C GLY A 266 9.76 -2.15 22.64
N GLN A 267 9.00 -2.65 21.69
CA GLN A 267 7.59 -3.01 21.85
C GLN A 267 7.40 -4.53 21.98
N ALA A 268 6.28 -4.94 22.59
CA ALA A 268 5.94 -6.36 22.64
C ALA A 268 5.72 -6.90 21.22
N ARG A 269 6.20 -8.10 20.96
CA ARG A 269 5.99 -8.76 19.66
C ARG A 269 4.48 -8.83 19.35
N PRO A 270 4.05 -8.41 18.17
CA PRO A 270 2.66 -8.55 17.74
C PRO A 270 2.21 -10.02 17.76
N SER A 271 0.90 -10.25 17.84
CA SER A 271 0.37 -11.62 17.75
C SER A 271 0.77 -12.30 16.44
N PRO A 272 0.96 -13.64 16.42
CA PRO A 272 1.33 -14.37 15.21
C PRO A 272 0.42 -14.06 14.01
N GLY A 273 -0.89 -13.94 14.24
CA GLY A 273 -1.85 -13.58 13.18
C GLY A 273 -1.62 -12.18 12.62
N LEU A 274 -1.33 -11.17 13.46
CA LEU A 274 -1.03 -9.82 12.99
C LEU A 274 0.32 -9.77 12.26
N LEU A 275 1.33 -10.50 12.75
CA LEU A 275 2.62 -10.62 12.06
C LEU A 275 2.47 -11.28 10.69
N GLY A 276 1.67 -12.34 10.59
CA GLY A 276 1.35 -12.98 9.31
C GLY A 276 0.66 -12.04 8.33
N ASP A 277 -0.34 -11.28 8.80
CA ASP A 277 -1.05 -10.31 7.96
C ASP A 277 -0.13 -9.16 7.49
N LEU A 278 0.76 -8.67 8.37
CA LEU A 278 1.76 -7.66 8.02
C LEU A 278 2.78 -8.21 7.01
N ALA A 279 3.26 -9.43 7.20
CA ALA A 279 4.20 -10.05 6.27
C ALA A 279 3.59 -10.27 4.88
N VAL A 280 2.34 -10.75 4.82
CA VAL A 280 1.58 -10.89 3.57
C VAL A 280 1.36 -9.53 2.90
N TRP A 281 0.98 -8.51 3.68
CA TRP A 281 0.82 -7.15 3.18
C TRP A 281 2.10 -6.61 2.57
N ARG A 282 3.23 -6.71 3.30
CA ARG A 282 4.53 -6.23 2.82
C ARG A 282 4.98 -6.96 1.55
N ALA A 283 4.84 -8.28 1.53
CA ALA A 283 5.17 -9.11 0.38
C ALA A 283 4.33 -8.77 -0.85
N ALA A 284 3.00 -8.63 -0.68
CA ALA A 284 2.08 -8.29 -1.77
C ALA A 284 2.33 -6.88 -2.36
N ASN A 285 2.78 -5.93 -1.52
CA ASN A 285 3.09 -4.56 -1.94
C ASN A 285 4.60 -4.35 -2.18
N THR A 286 5.38 -5.41 -2.26
CA THR A 286 6.84 -5.37 -2.52
C THR A 286 7.60 -4.40 -1.61
N VAL A 287 7.19 -4.30 -0.34
CA VAL A 287 7.86 -3.45 0.65
C VAL A 287 9.18 -4.10 1.06
N PRO A 288 10.33 -3.47 0.79
CA PRO A 288 11.63 -4.06 1.08
C PRO A 288 11.88 -4.13 2.59
N ASP A 289 12.75 -5.05 3.02
CA ASP A 289 13.11 -5.20 4.45
C ASP A 289 13.88 -4.00 5.01
N SER A 290 14.48 -3.18 4.15
CA SER A 290 15.11 -1.90 4.50
C SER A 290 14.09 -0.82 4.89
N ASP A 291 12.83 -0.95 4.47
CA ASP A 291 11.77 -0.06 4.91
C ASP A 291 11.29 -0.46 6.31
N HIS A 292 11.66 0.32 7.31
CA HIS A 292 11.33 0.07 8.72
C HIS A 292 9.88 0.44 9.08
N ARG A 293 9.11 1.02 8.16
CA ARG A 293 7.67 1.24 8.38
C ARG A 293 6.95 -0.11 8.35
N PRO A 294 6.19 -0.48 9.37
CA PRO A 294 5.55 -1.79 9.43
C PRO A 294 4.67 -2.12 8.23
N THR A 295 3.98 -1.13 7.68
CA THR A 295 3.08 -1.24 6.54
C THR A 295 3.65 -0.67 5.23
N GLY A 296 4.88 -0.13 5.26
CA GLY A 296 5.52 0.51 4.12
C GLY A 296 4.86 1.84 3.71
N PRO A 297 4.96 2.25 2.44
CA PRO A 297 4.43 3.51 1.95
C PRO A 297 2.91 3.54 1.96
N LYS A 298 2.34 4.76 2.07
CA LYS A 298 0.89 4.96 2.03
C LYS A 298 0.31 4.56 0.69
N GLN A 299 -0.82 3.87 0.74
CA GLN A 299 -1.55 3.45 -0.45
C GLN A 299 -2.51 4.54 -0.92
N LEU A 300 -2.76 4.62 -2.23
CA LEU A 300 -3.65 5.60 -2.85
C LEU A 300 -5.07 5.06 -3.06
N ALA A 301 -5.21 3.83 -3.51
CA ALA A 301 -6.51 3.21 -3.71
C ALA A 301 -7.22 2.95 -2.38
N LYS A 302 -8.57 3.06 -2.37
CA LYS A 302 -9.38 3.04 -1.13
C LYS A 302 -9.27 1.73 -0.36
N ALA A 303 -9.47 0.59 -1.01
CA ALA A 303 -9.44 -0.70 -0.34
C ALA A 303 -8.06 -1.02 0.30
N PRO A 304 -6.91 -0.88 -0.42
CA PRO A 304 -5.59 -0.99 0.20
C PRO A 304 -5.37 0.02 1.34
N THR A 305 -5.80 1.28 1.18
CA THR A 305 -5.67 2.30 2.25
C THR A 305 -6.43 1.92 3.51
N LEU A 306 -7.66 1.41 3.37
CA LEU A 306 -8.46 0.98 4.51
C LEU A 306 -7.83 -0.23 5.21
N TRP A 307 -7.31 -1.19 4.44
CA TRP A 307 -6.63 -2.35 5.01
C TRP A 307 -5.31 -1.95 5.70
N GLN A 308 -4.49 -1.11 5.06
CA GLN A 308 -3.27 -0.57 5.66
C GLN A 308 -3.56 0.11 7.01
N ARG A 309 -4.56 0.98 7.08
CA ARG A 309 -5.00 1.62 8.33
C ARG A 309 -5.47 0.61 9.37
N SER A 310 -6.17 -0.45 8.95
CA SER A 310 -6.57 -1.52 9.86
C SER A 310 -5.37 -2.24 10.46
N LEU A 311 -4.34 -2.54 9.67
CA LEU A 311 -3.09 -3.13 10.16
C LEU A 311 -2.36 -2.20 11.13
N GLU A 312 -2.22 -0.91 10.77
CA GLU A 312 -1.60 0.12 11.63
C GLU A 312 -2.36 0.29 12.95
N HIS A 313 -3.69 0.29 12.89
CA HIS A 313 -4.52 0.35 14.07
C HIS A 313 -4.34 -0.87 14.97
N ARG A 314 -4.36 -2.08 14.40
CA ARG A 314 -4.13 -3.33 15.13
C ARG A 314 -2.73 -3.37 15.73
N LEU A 315 -1.73 -2.87 15.02
CA LEU A 315 -0.36 -2.76 15.52
C LEU A 315 -0.27 -1.75 16.67
N GLY A 316 -0.86 -0.57 16.53
CA GLY A 316 -0.94 0.44 17.59
C GLY A 316 -1.72 -0.06 18.81
N ALA A 317 -2.80 -0.82 18.58
CA ALA A 317 -3.60 -1.44 19.64
C ALA A 317 -2.82 -2.49 20.45
N ALA A 318 -1.88 -3.19 19.82
CA ALA A 318 -1.07 -4.21 20.50
C ALA A 318 0.03 -3.62 21.42
N HIS A 319 0.27 -2.31 21.40
CA HIS A 319 1.56 -1.78 21.84
C HIS A 319 1.56 -0.84 23.04
N THR A 320 0.42 -0.46 23.61
CA THR A 320 0.44 0.33 24.85
C THR A 320 0.29 -0.57 26.07
N PRO A 321 1.22 -0.50 27.06
CA PRO A 321 1.08 -1.24 28.32
C PRO A 321 -0.28 -1.00 29.02
N ALA A 322 -0.77 0.24 28.95
CA ALA A 322 -2.09 0.60 29.44
C ALA A 322 -3.22 -0.15 28.71
N GLN A 323 -3.08 -0.36 27.41
CA GLN A 323 -4.06 -1.04 26.59
C GLN A 323 -4.05 -2.57 26.83
N ALA A 324 -2.85 -3.17 27.02
CA ALA A 324 -2.73 -4.56 27.42
C ALA A 324 -3.42 -4.80 28.77
N THR A 325 -3.27 -3.89 29.72
CA THR A 325 -3.96 -3.93 31.03
C THR A 325 -5.49 -3.88 30.85
N TRP A 326 -5.99 -3.00 29.99
CA TRP A 326 -7.44 -2.90 29.71
C TRP A 326 -7.96 -4.12 28.95
N THR A 327 -7.20 -4.68 28.04
CA THR A 327 -7.57 -5.92 27.34
C THR A 327 -7.70 -7.08 28.33
N LEU A 328 -6.76 -7.23 29.24
CA LEU A 328 -6.80 -8.26 30.28
C LEU A 328 -8.01 -8.07 31.21
N LEU A 329 -8.28 -6.82 31.60
CA LEU A 329 -9.42 -6.47 32.44
C LEU A 329 -10.75 -6.76 31.73
N LEU A 330 -10.89 -6.40 30.46
CA LEU A 330 -12.07 -6.72 29.65
C LEU A 330 -12.28 -8.25 29.54
N HIS A 331 -11.24 -9.01 29.30
CA HIS A 331 -11.32 -10.48 29.25
C HIS A 331 -11.76 -11.09 30.58
N THR A 332 -11.50 -10.40 31.68
CA THR A 332 -11.88 -10.87 33.02
C THR A 332 -13.30 -10.45 33.40
N LEU A 333 -13.66 -9.19 33.13
CA LEU A 333 -14.95 -8.60 33.55
C LEU A 333 -16.06 -8.78 32.52
N ALA A 334 -15.71 -8.88 31.24
CA ALA A 334 -16.65 -8.98 30.11
C ALA A 334 -16.17 -10.07 29.13
N PRO A 335 -16.22 -11.35 29.50
CA PRO A 335 -15.70 -12.46 28.68
C PRO A 335 -16.38 -12.55 27.31
N ASP A 336 -17.62 -12.07 27.15
CA ASP A 336 -18.36 -12.06 25.89
C ASP A 336 -17.70 -11.17 24.83
N THR A 337 -16.88 -10.19 25.25
CA THR A 337 -16.11 -9.34 24.33
C THR A 337 -14.94 -10.03 23.66
N ARG A 338 -14.48 -11.20 24.13
CA ARG A 338 -13.27 -11.88 23.66
C ARG A 338 -13.29 -12.21 22.16
N ARG A 339 -14.47 -12.43 21.59
CA ARG A 339 -14.66 -12.80 20.18
C ARG A 339 -15.00 -11.63 19.29
N ASP A 340 -15.15 -10.43 19.87
CA ASP A 340 -15.51 -9.22 19.14
C ASP A 340 -14.22 -8.51 18.68
N ASP A 341 -14.09 -8.30 17.39
CA ASP A 341 -12.94 -7.60 16.75
C ASP A 341 -12.77 -6.16 17.27
N PHE A 342 -13.82 -5.60 17.85
CA PHE A 342 -13.78 -4.28 18.45
C PHE A 342 -13.13 -4.23 19.85
N THR A 343 -12.85 -5.37 20.49
CA THR A 343 -12.29 -5.43 21.84
C THR A 343 -10.96 -4.68 21.98
N GLY A 344 -10.08 -4.80 21.00
CA GLY A 344 -8.82 -4.03 21.00
C GLY A 344 -9.04 -2.53 20.93
N GLN A 345 -10.04 -2.08 20.18
CA GLN A 345 -10.43 -0.67 20.08
C GLN A 345 -11.07 -0.17 21.38
N LEU A 346 -11.92 -0.98 22.00
CA LEU A 346 -12.49 -0.68 23.31
C LEU A 346 -11.42 -0.50 24.38
N ALA A 347 -10.42 -1.39 24.42
CA ALA A 347 -9.29 -1.28 25.34
C ALA A 347 -8.49 0.01 25.12
N ALA A 348 -8.25 0.41 23.88
CA ALA A 348 -7.59 1.66 23.52
C ALA A 348 -8.37 2.89 24.01
N ARG A 349 -9.68 2.87 23.80
CA ARG A 349 -10.60 3.95 24.23
C ARG A 349 -10.67 4.06 25.73
N LEU A 350 -10.74 2.95 26.45
CA LEU A 350 -10.71 2.92 27.91
C LEU A 350 -9.38 3.46 28.44
N ALA A 351 -8.25 3.11 27.83
CA ALA A 351 -6.95 3.67 28.17
C ALA A 351 -6.89 5.20 27.91
N ALA A 352 -7.55 5.71 26.87
CA ALA A 352 -7.64 7.13 26.58
C ALA A 352 -8.52 7.87 27.61
N VAL A 353 -9.66 7.29 27.96
CA VAL A 353 -10.56 7.83 29.02
C VAL A 353 -9.85 7.90 30.38
N ALA A 354 -9.11 6.84 30.75
CA ALA A 354 -8.33 6.83 31.98
C ALA A 354 -7.20 7.88 31.97
N ARG A 355 -6.54 8.09 30.84
CA ARG A 355 -5.52 9.16 30.68
C ARG A 355 -6.12 10.57 30.80
N ALA A 356 -7.38 10.74 30.44
CA ALA A 356 -8.11 12.00 30.64
C ALA A 356 -8.52 12.24 32.11
N GLY A 357 -8.11 11.37 33.03
CA GLY A 357 -8.40 11.51 34.46
C GLY A 357 -9.78 11.01 34.90
N ILE A 358 -10.49 10.30 34.03
CA ILE A 358 -11.82 9.73 34.33
C ILE A 358 -11.62 8.30 34.85
N ASP A 359 -12.40 7.94 35.90
CA ASP A 359 -12.41 6.58 36.43
C ASP A 359 -13.10 5.61 35.45
N ALA A 360 -12.34 5.20 34.43
CA ALA A 360 -12.79 4.27 33.42
C ALA A 360 -13.12 2.87 33.99
N HIS A 361 -12.54 2.51 35.14
CA HIS A 361 -12.82 1.24 35.81
C HIS A 361 -14.22 1.19 36.40
N THR A 362 -14.61 2.25 37.11
CA THR A 362 -15.95 2.38 37.65
C THR A 362 -17.00 2.50 36.54
N LEU A 363 -16.71 3.25 35.47
CA LEU A 363 -17.59 3.33 34.30
C LEU A 363 -17.78 1.95 33.62
N LEU A 364 -16.72 1.18 33.45
CA LEU A 364 -16.79 -0.14 32.89
C LEU A 364 -17.69 -1.06 33.74
N ARG A 365 -17.49 -1.09 35.06
CA ARG A 365 -18.29 -1.91 35.98
C ARG A 365 -19.76 -1.52 35.97
N THR A 366 -20.04 -0.22 36.00
CA THR A 366 -21.42 0.30 36.00
C THR A 366 -22.16 -0.09 34.70
N THR A 367 -21.47 -0.01 33.56
CA THR A 367 -22.07 -0.33 32.26
C THR A 367 -22.21 -1.83 32.01
N LEU A 368 -21.46 -2.66 32.71
CA LEU A 368 -21.58 -4.13 32.71
C LEU A 368 -22.73 -4.65 33.58
N ALA A 369 -23.39 -3.81 34.37
CA ALA A 369 -24.53 -4.22 35.19
C ALA A 369 -25.73 -4.72 34.35
N ALA A 370 -25.80 -4.34 33.07
CA ALA A 370 -26.80 -4.84 32.11
C ALA A 370 -26.14 -5.87 31.16
N PRO A 371 -26.84 -6.97 30.81
CA PRO A 371 -26.29 -7.99 29.90
C PRO A 371 -25.88 -7.41 28.56
N LEU A 372 -24.78 -7.90 27.99
CA LEU A 372 -24.30 -7.53 26.67
C LEU A 372 -24.99 -8.40 25.60
N PRO A 373 -25.15 -7.89 24.38
CA PRO A 373 -25.63 -8.72 23.28
C PRO A 373 -24.57 -9.77 22.88
N ASP A 374 -25.01 -10.90 22.35
CA ASP A 374 -24.14 -11.99 21.91
C ASP A 374 -23.24 -11.57 20.74
N ASP A 375 -23.78 -10.73 19.84
CA ASP A 375 -23.05 -10.14 18.73
C ASP A 375 -22.64 -8.69 19.08
N HIS A 376 -21.40 -8.31 18.71
CA HIS A 376 -20.88 -6.95 18.90
C HIS A 376 -20.87 -6.45 20.36
N ALA A 377 -20.57 -7.34 21.31
CA ALA A 377 -20.55 -7.06 22.75
C ALA A 377 -19.64 -5.88 23.12
N ALA A 378 -18.45 -5.79 22.52
CA ALA A 378 -17.49 -4.70 22.80
C ALA A 378 -17.98 -3.36 22.23
N SER A 379 -18.59 -3.34 21.07
CA SER A 379 -19.19 -2.14 20.45
C SER A 379 -20.35 -1.62 21.28
N ALA A 380 -21.22 -2.52 21.75
CA ALA A 380 -22.36 -2.18 22.61
C ALA A 380 -21.89 -1.62 23.96
N LEU A 381 -20.83 -2.19 24.52
CA LEU A 381 -20.23 -1.71 25.76
C LEU A 381 -19.64 -0.31 25.61
N TRP A 382 -18.93 -0.06 24.49
CA TRP A 382 -18.45 1.30 24.20
C TRP A 382 -19.57 2.31 24.04
N TRP A 383 -20.64 1.96 23.33
CA TRP A 383 -21.79 2.83 23.18
C TRP A 383 -22.41 3.20 24.54
N ARG A 384 -22.51 2.26 25.48
CA ARG A 384 -23.00 2.53 26.84
C ARG A 384 -22.07 3.47 27.61
N ILE A 385 -20.75 3.21 27.52
CA ILE A 385 -19.72 4.03 28.21
C ILE A 385 -19.73 5.46 27.66
N SER A 386 -19.77 5.62 26.35
CA SER A 386 -19.71 6.94 25.69
C SER A 386 -20.86 7.88 26.11
N ARG A 387 -22.01 7.35 26.48
CA ARG A 387 -23.15 8.14 26.98
C ARG A 387 -22.92 8.77 28.35
N HIS A 388 -21.96 8.28 29.11
CA HIS A 388 -21.54 8.83 30.39
C HIS A 388 -20.36 9.79 30.29
N LEU A 389 -19.82 9.99 29.11
CA LEU A 389 -18.69 10.86 28.84
C LEU A 389 -19.17 12.20 28.29
N ALA A 390 -18.48 13.28 28.68
CA ALA A 390 -18.67 14.57 28.01
C ALA A 390 -18.31 14.44 26.52
N PRO A 391 -19.03 15.12 25.59
CA PRO A 391 -18.81 14.99 24.15
C PRO A 391 -17.36 15.22 23.72
N ALA A 392 -16.66 16.16 24.37
CA ALA A 392 -15.25 16.43 24.09
C ALA A 392 -14.32 15.26 24.43
N VAL A 393 -14.60 14.55 25.54
CA VAL A 393 -13.81 13.39 25.98
C VAL A 393 -14.11 12.19 25.09
N ALA A 394 -15.38 11.98 24.74
CA ALA A 394 -15.78 10.91 23.81
C ALA A 394 -15.13 11.13 22.43
N ALA A 395 -15.17 12.37 21.92
CA ALA A 395 -14.51 12.76 20.68
C ALA A 395 -12.99 12.53 20.75
N GLN A 396 -12.34 12.88 21.86
CA GLN A 396 -10.90 12.69 22.05
C GLN A 396 -10.52 11.19 22.14
N ALA A 397 -11.37 10.37 22.73
CA ALA A 397 -11.22 8.92 22.75
C ALA A 397 -11.45 8.30 21.35
N ASP A 398 -12.23 8.97 20.50
CA ASP A 398 -12.53 8.60 19.12
C ASP A 398 -11.53 9.19 18.09
N ILE A 399 -10.71 10.18 18.47
CA ILE A 399 -9.74 10.85 17.54
C ILE A 399 -8.74 9.88 16.92
N GLY A 400 -8.46 8.74 17.53
CA GLY A 400 -7.75 7.63 16.89
C GLY A 400 -8.57 6.90 15.80
N ASN A 401 -9.85 7.27 15.60
CA ASN A 401 -10.83 6.56 14.79
C ASN A 401 -11.63 7.47 13.84
N GLN A 402 -11.27 8.75 13.68
CA GLN A 402 -12.02 9.75 12.88
C GLN A 402 -12.06 9.47 11.36
N HIS A 403 -11.72 8.27 10.92
CA HIS A 403 -11.86 7.84 9.53
C HIS A 403 -12.70 6.59 9.33
N ARG A 404 -13.57 6.25 10.29
CA ARG A 404 -14.65 5.30 10.01
C ARG A 404 -15.94 6.07 9.78
N LEU A 405 -16.48 5.89 8.59
CA LEU A 405 -17.84 6.25 8.22
C LEU A 405 -18.77 5.83 9.35
N SER A 406 -19.50 6.79 9.91
CA SER A 406 -20.65 6.49 10.75
C SER A 406 -21.60 5.64 9.92
N PRO A 407 -22.04 4.47 10.38
CA PRO A 407 -23.22 3.86 9.78
C PRO A 407 -24.38 4.82 10.01
N VAL A 408 -24.93 5.36 8.94
CA VAL A 408 -26.20 6.07 8.97
C VAL A 408 -27.25 5.01 9.23
N TRP A 409 -27.67 4.89 10.49
CA TRP A 409 -28.93 4.25 10.83
C TRP A 409 -29.96 5.37 11.05
N VAL A 410 -30.83 5.56 10.09
CA VAL A 410 -32.16 6.12 10.28
C VAL A 410 -33.12 4.97 10.29
#